data_76974ede5cbd056b4f76a62eb7d4843a
#
_entry.id   76974ede5cbd056b4f76a62eb7d4843a
#
_cell.length_a   1.000
_cell.length_b   1.000
_cell.length_c   1.000
_cell.angle_alpha   90.00
_cell.angle_beta   90.00
_cell.angle_gamma   90.00
#
_symmetry.space_group_name_H-M   'P 1'
#
loop_
_entity.id
_entity.type
_entity.pdbx_description
1 polymer ?
#
loop_
_entity_poly.entity_id
_entity_poly.type
_entity_poly.pdbx_seq_one_letter_code
_entity_poly.pdbx_strand_id
1 'polypeptide(L)'
;MFIYDKKLQYPVKIDNPNPRLAAIIISQYGGPDGELGASLRYLSQRYSMPFDELKGLLTDIGTEELGHLEMVGTIVHQLTRNLSESQIKDSAFAPYFVDHTVGVYPTAASGFPWSAASMQVKGDPIADLAEDLGAEQKARVTYDNILRLSDDPDVNDVIKFLREREIVHFQRFGEAIQLLREKLNQKNVYYMNPAMDL
;
A
#
# COMPACT_ATOMS: atom_id res chain seq x y z
N MET A 1 14.83 -7.13 -14.48
CA MET A 1 14.40 -5.92 -15.23
C MET A 1 12.98 -5.59 -14.81
N PHE A 2 12.69 -4.35 -14.50
CA PHE A 2 11.32 -3.88 -14.25
C PHE A 2 10.65 -3.56 -15.59
N ILE A 3 9.44 -4.09 -15.82
CA ILE A 3 8.66 -3.85 -17.05
C ILE A 3 7.38 -3.12 -16.65
N TYR A 4 7.14 -1.96 -17.24
CA TYR A 4 5.94 -1.16 -17.05
C TYR A 4 5.03 -1.26 -18.28
N ASP A 5 3.81 -1.74 -18.10
CA ASP A 5 2.85 -2.04 -19.17
C ASP A 5 2.05 -0.79 -19.64
N LYS A 6 2.27 0.38 -19.05
CA LYS A 6 1.62 1.67 -19.37
C LYS A 6 0.09 1.62 -19.33
N LYS A 7 -0.46 0.82 -18.45
CA LYS A 7 -1.90 0.79 -18.14
C LYS A 7 -2.08 0.49 -16.66
N LEU A 8 -3.15 1.01 -16.09
CA LEU A 8 -3.54 0.69 -14.72
C LEU A 8 -3.99 -0.76 -14.63
N GLN A 9 -3.75 -1.40 -13.49
CA GLN A 9 -4.22 -2.76 -13.20
C GLN A 9 -5.75 -2.85 -13.20
N TYR A 10 -6.40 -1.80 -12.72
CA TYR A 10 -7.85 -1.62 -12.77
C TYR A 10 -8.18 -0.21 -13.26
N PRO A 11 -9.25 0.01 -14.07
CA PRO A 11 -9.58 1.32 -14.60
C PRO A 11 -9.93 2.33 -13.51
N VAL A 12 -9.38 3.54 -13.59
CA VAL A 12 -9.75 4.67 -12.73
C VAL A 12 -10.42 5.74 -13.58
N LYS A 13 -11.72 5.93 -13.38
CA LYS A 13 -12.53 6.94 -14.07
C LYS A 13 -13.43 7.63 -13.06
N ILE A 14 -13.04 8.82 -12.61
CA ILE A 14 -13.78 9.62 -11.65
C ILE A 14 -14.21 10.89 -12.36
N ASP A 15 -15.50 11.10 -12.51
CA ASP A 15 -16.04 12.22 -13.27
C ASP A 15 -16.06 13.52 -12.45
N ASN A 16 -16.31 13.44 -11.16
CA ASN A 16 -16.51 14.59 -10.30
C ASN A 16 -15.32 14.84 -9.38
N PRO A 17 -14.58 15.97 -9.53
CA PRO A 17 -13.54 16.35 -8.58
C PRO A 17 -14.09 16.52 -7.16
N ASN A 18 -13.36 15.97 -6.19
CA ASN A 18 -13.73 16.03 -4.76
C ASN A 18 -12.47 16.16 -3.89
N PRO A 19 -12.09 17.39 -3.52
CA PRO A 19 -10.88 17.64 -2.74
C PRO A 19 -10.94 17.04 -1.33
N ARG A 20 -12.14 16.88 -0.76
CA ARG A 20 -12.31 16.21 0.54
C ARG A 20 -11.92 14.74 0.48
N LEU A 21 -12.36 14.02 -0.55
CA LEU A 21 -11.97 12.62 -0.75
C LEU A 21 -10.47 12.50 -1.06
N ALA A 22 -9.92 13.40 -1.90
CA ALA A 22 -8.48 13.41 -2.17
C ALA A 22 -7.65 13.53 -0.89
N ALA A 23 -8.05 14.43 0.03
CA ALA A 23 -7.35 14.66 1.30
C ALA A 23 -7.31 13.43 2.23
N ILE A 24 -8.25 12.50 2.13
CA ILE A 24 -8.23 11.26 2.91
C ILE A 24 -7.58 10.09 2.16
N ILE A 25 -7.80 9.99 0.85
CA ILE A 25 -7.27 8.89 0.02
C ILE A 25 -5.74 8.97 -0.13
N ILE A 26 -5.16 10.15 -0.03
CA ILE A 26 -3.69 10.33 -0.10
C ILE A 26 -2.95 9.46 0.94
N SER A 27 -3.60 9.07 2.05
CA SER A 27 -3.03 8.14 3.04
C SER A 27 -2.65 6.79 2.44
N GLN A 28 -3.36 6.30 1.44
CA GLN A 28 -3.01 5.06 0.76
C GLN A 28 -1.88 5.26 -0.28
N TYR A 29 -1.56 6.50 -0.63
CA TYR A 29 -0.38 6.80 -1.44
C TYR A 29 0.89 6.78 -0.60
N GLY A 30 0.96 7.60 0.45
CA GLY A 30 2.18 7.83 1.21
C GLY A 30 2.03 7.81 2.73
N GLY A 31 0.91 7.35 3.26
CA GLY A 31 0.74 7.12 4.69
C GLY A 31 1.54 5.91 5.19
N PRO A 32 1.57 5.68 6.50
CA PRO A 32 2.37 4.61 7.12
C PRO A 32 1.93 3.20 6.68
N ASP A 33 0.68 3.04 6.28
CA ASP A 33 0.09 1.79 5.83
C ASP A 33 -0.33 1.86 4.34
N GLY A 34 0.27 2.79 3.58
CA GLY A 34 -0.03 2.99 2.16
C GLY A 34 0.91 2.21 1.23
N GLU A 35 0.58 2.23 -0.05
CA GLU A 35 1.17 1.41 -1.11
C GLU A 35 2.68 1.64 -1.31
N LEU A 36 3.17 2.89 -1.13
CA LEU A 36 4.59 3.18 -1.22
C LEU A 36 5.39 2.42 -0.16
N GLY A 37 4.90 2.41 1.08
CA GLY A 37 5.52 1.69 2.18
C GLY A 37 5.46 0.18 1.99
N ALA A 38 4.33 -0.36 1.54
CA ALA A 38 4.12 -1.76 1.23
C ALA A 38 5.11 -2.25 0.16
N SER A 39 5.16 -1.58 -0.99
CA SER A 39 6.07 -1.93 -2.07
C SER A 39 7.53 -1.96 -1.63
N LEU A 40 8.03 -0.88 -1.00
CA LEU A 40 9.43 -0.80 -0.59
C LEU A 40 9.78 -1.82 0.50
N ARG A 41 8.86 -2.14 1.41
CA ARG A 41 9.01 -3.18 2.43
C ARG A 41 9.27 -4.52 1.78
N TYR A 42 8.37 -5.00 0.92
CA TYR A 42 8.45 -6.33 0.31
C TYR A 42 9.63 -6.45 -0.66
N LEU A 43 9.87 -5.44 -1.49
CA LEU A 43 11.01 -5.42 -2.41
C LEU A 43 12.37 -5.34 -1.69
N SER A 44 12.42 -4.85 -0.45
CA SER A 44 13.63 -4.86 0.37
C SER A 44 13.83 -6.19 1.11
N GLN A 45 12.76 -6.75 1.69
CA GLN A 45 12.81 -8.01 2.44
C GLN A 45 13.17 -9.21 1.56
N ARG A 46 12.81 -9.20 0.27
CA ARG A 46 13.10 -10.31 -0.67
C ARG A 46 14.56 -10.73 -0.72
N TYR A 47 15.50 -9.81 -0.45
CA TYR A 47 16.93 -10.11 -0.53
C TYR A 47 17.43 -11.01 0.61
N SER A 48 16.74 -11.05 1.74
CA SER A 48 17.07 -11.90 2.89
C SER A 48 16.24 -13.18 2.99
N MET A 49 15.29 -13.41 2.06
CA MET A 49 14.51 -14.65 2.08
C MET A 49 15.37 -15.85 1.69
N PRO A 50 15.28 -16.98 2.45
CA PRO A 50 16.15 -18.13 2.24
C PRO A 50 15.77 -18.99 1.02
N PHE A 51 14.53 -18.88 0.54
CA PHE A 51 14.01 -19.74 -0.53
C PHE A 51 13.51 -18.90 -1.72
N ASP A 52 13.72 -19.40 -2.94
CA ASP A 52 13.40 -18.67 -4.16
C ASP A 52 11.91 -18.43 -4.33
N GLU A 53 11.05 -19.34 -3.83
CA GLU A 53 9.61 -19.16 -3.82
C GLU A 53 9.18 -17.95 -3.00
N LEU A 54 9.83 -17.71 -1.84
CA LEU A 54 9.56 -16.54 -1.00
C LEU A 54 10.10 -15.26 -1.63
N LYS A 55 11.30 -15.31 -2.25
CA LYS A 55 11.82 -14.16 -3.03
C LYS A 55 10.90 -13.80 -4.17
N GLY A 56 10.39 -14.81 -4.89
CA GLY A 56 9.44 -14.65 -5.98
C GLY A 56 8.14 -14.02 -5.50
N LEU A 57 7.57 -14.52 -4.40
CA LEU A 57 6.36 -13.99 -3.80
C LEU A 57 6.49 -12.51 -3.42
N LEU A 58 7.55 -12.16 -2.68
CA LEU A 58 7.78 -10.77 -2.28
C LEU A 58 8.06 -9.84 -3.46
N THR A 59 8.68 -10.36 -4.52
CA THR A 59 8.85 -9.61 -5.77
C THR A 59 7.52 -9.37 -6.47
N ASP A 60 6.69 -10.39 -6.55
CA ASP A 60 5.38 -10.37 -7.20
C ASP A 60 4.44 -9.37 -6.51
N ILE A 61 4.24 -9.54 -5.20
CA ILE A 61 3.41 -8.63 -4.42
C ILE A 61 4.01 -7.21 -4.39
N GLY A 62 5.30 -7.06 -4.11
CA GLY A 62 5.93 -5.74 -4.01
C GLY A 62 5.90 -4.94 -5.32
N THR A 63 5.90 -5.60 -6.49
CA THR A 63 5.71 -4.94 -7.78
C THR A 63 4.24 -4.66 -8.07
N GLU A 64 3.31 -5.48 -7.59
CA GLU A 64 1.88 -5.20 -7.66
C GLU A 64 1.53 -3.94 -6.86
N GLU A 65 2.13 -3.73 -5.68
CA GLU A 65 1.93 -2.51 -4.87
C GLU A 65 2.39 -1.23 -5.57
N LEU A 66 3.36 -1.29 -6.49
CA LEU A 66 3.68 -0.15 -7.37
C LEU A 66 2.52 0.17 -8.32
N GLY A 67 1.81 -0.85 -8.79
CA GLY A 67 0.59 -0.68 -9.59
C GLY A 67 -0.55 -0.07 -8.76
N HIS A 68 -0.72 -0.50 -7.52
CA HIS A 68 -1.69 0.09 -6.59
C HIS A 68 -1.35 1.54 -6.26
N LEU A 69 -0.08 1.84 -6.01
CA LEU A 69 0.41 3.22 -5.83
C LEU A 69 0.03 4.12 -7.02
N GLU A 70 0.22 3.62 -8.24
CA GLU A 70 -0.17 4.33 -9.47
C GLU A 70 -1.69 4.57 -9.51
N MET A 71 -2.50 3.57 -9.13
CA MET A 71 -3.95 3.71 -9.09
C MET A 71 -4.40 4.75 -8.05
N VAL A 72 -3.85 4.70 -6.83
CA VAL A 72 -4.15 5.69 -5.78
C VAL A 72 -3.74 7.10 -6.21
N GLY A 73 -2.55 7.24 -6.82
CA GLY A 73 -2.09 8.51 -7.39
C GLY A 73 -3.04 9.04 -8.47
N THR A 74 -3.55 8.15 -9.32
CA THR A 74 -4.53 8.49 -10.37
C THR A 74 -5.88 8.93 -9.77
N ILE A 75 -6.36 8.27 -8.71
CA ILE A 75 -7.56 8.69 -7.98
C ILE A 75 -7.39 10.11 -7.45
N VAL A 76 -6.31 10.37 -6.71
CA VAL A 76 -6.02 11.70 -6.12
C VAL A 76 -5.93 12.76 -7.22
N HIS A 77 -5.23 12.46 -8.31
CA HIS A 77 -5.14 13.37 -9.46
C HIS A 77 -6.51 13.70 -10.06
N GLN A 78 -7.36 12.70 -10.30
CA GLN A 78 -8.69 12.93 -10.88
C GLN A 78 -9.63 13.67 -9.91
N LEU A 79 -9.52 13.44 -8.62
CA LEU A 79 -10.29 14.15 -7.59
C LEU A 79 -9.86 15.61 -7.40
N THR A 80 -8.65 15.98 -7.81
CA THR A 80 -8.10 17.35 -7.61
C THR A 80 -7.98 18.16 -8.89
N ARG A 81 -8.29 17.56 -10.05
CA ARG A 81 -8.20 18.29 -11.33
C ARG A 81 -9.24 19.40 -11.43
N ASN A 82 -8.82 20.55 -11.95
CA ASN A 82 -9.70 21.68 -12.26
C ASN A 82 -10.52 22.23 -11.05
N LEU A 83 -9.99 22.12 -9.85
CA LEU A 83 -10.63 22.69 -8.66
C LEU A 83 -10.66 24.22 -8.72
N SER A 84 -11.79 24.82 -8.34
CA SER A 84 -11.90 26.24 -8.10
C SER A 84 -11.27 26.61 -6.75
N GLU A 85 -10.89 27.89 -6.59
CA GLU A 85 -10.37 28.40 -5.31
C GLU A 85 -11.34 28.16 -4.13
N SER A 86 -12.64 28.31 -4.36
CA SER A 86 -13.66 28.06 -3.33
C SER A 86 -13.68 26.61 -2.89
N GLN A 87 -13.63 25.67 -3.83
CA GLN A 87 -13.57 24.23 -3.50
C GLN A 87 -12.33 23.88 -2.68
N ILE A 88 -11.21 24.53 -2.95
CA ILE A 88 -9.98 24.32 -2.17
C ILE A 88 -10.14 24.92 -0.78
N LYS A 89 -10.51 26.22 -0.68
CA LYS A 89 -10.64 26.93 0.59
C LYS A 89 -11.60 26.30 1.57
N ASP A 90 -12.71 25.75 1.07
CA ASP A 90 -13.79 25.20 1.87
C ASP A 90 -13.62 23.69 2.15
N SER A 91 -12.43 23.14 1.92
CA SER A 91 -12.16 21.71 2.10
C SER A 91 -10.96 21.42 3.00
N ALA A 92 -10.88 20.18 3.49
CA ALA A 92 -9.72 19.65 4.22
C ALA A 92 -8.45 19.54 3.35
N PHE A 93 -8.55 19.78 2.03
CA PHE A 93 -7.43 19.77 1.11
C PHE A 93 -6.62 21.07 1.14
N ALA A 94 -7.15 22.14 1.70
CA ALA A 94 -6.48 23.45 1.71
C ALA A 94 -5.06 23.42 2.33
N PRO A 95 -4.80 22.76 3.48
CA PRO A 95 -3.44 22.66 4.02
C PRO A 95 -2.48 21.92 3.09
N TYR A 96 -2.94 20.84 2.47
CA TYR A 96 -2.14 20.09 1.49
C TYR A 96 -1.82 20.95 0.26
N PHE A 97 -2.79 21.70 -0.22
CA PHE A 97 -2.64 22.56 -1.39
C PHE A 97 -1.59 23.67 -1.20
N VAL A 98 -1.44 24.18 0.02
CA VAL A 98 -0.42 25.19 0.34
C VAL A 98 1.00 24.69 0.04
N ASP A 99 1.28 23.45 0.39
CA ASP A 99 2.61 22.88 0.25
C ASP A 99 2.85 22.19 -1.11
N HIS A 100 1.79 21.59 -1.68
CA HIS A 100 1.94 20.67 -2.82
C HIS A 100 1.06 21.02 -4.02
N THR A 101 0.19 22.03 -3.92
CA THR A 101 -0.83 22.36 -4.93
C THR A 101 -1.68 21.14 -5.25
N VAL A 102 -1.79 20.72 -6.51
CA VAL A 102 -2.45 19.49 -6.97
C VAL A 102 -1.47 18.37 -7.30
N GLY A 103 -0.22 18.51 -6.91
CA GLY A 103 0.78 17.46 -7.04
C GLY A 103 0.48 16.28 -6.11
N VAL A 104 0.77 15.06 -6.55
CA VAL A 104 0.58 13.87 -5.72
C VAL A 104 1.85 13.64 -4.91
N TYR A 105 1.83 14.10 -3.66
CA TYR A 105 2.98 14.01 -2.75
C TYR A 105 2.77 12.88 -1.74
N PRO A 106 3.78 12.04 -1.48
CA PRO A 106 3.65 10.90 -0.57
C PRO A 106 3.55 11.35 0.90
N THR A 107 2.32 11.48 1.37
CA THR A 107 1.99 11.85 2.74
C THR A 107 0.75 11.11 3.24
N ALA A 108 0.58 11.07 4.56
CA ALA A 108 -0.68 10.67 5.18
C ALA A 108 -1.70 11.81 5.10
N ALA A 109 -3.00 11.49 5.28
CA ALA A 109 -4.07 12.48 5.41
C ALA A 109 -3.85 13.47 6.57
N SER A 110 -3.10 13.06 7.59
CA SER A 110 -2.68 13.92 8.72
C SER A 110 -1.60 14.94 8.34
N GLY A 111 -1.05 14.88 7.13
CA GLY A 111 0.06 15.73 6.69
C GLY A 111 1.46 15.18 7.06
N PHE A 112 1.54 14.01 7.71
CA PHE A 112 2.84 13.40 8.00
C PHE A 112 3.42 12.81 6.71
N PRO A 113 4.61 13.27 6.26
CA PRO A 113 5.21 12.78 5.02
C PRO A 113 5.63 11.31 5.16
N TRP A 114 5.64 10.59 4.05
CA TRP A 114 6.12 9.21 4.04
C TRP A 114 7.50 9.09 4.68
N SER A 115 7.67 8.07 5.49
CA SER A 115 8.93 7.80 6.18
C SER A 115 9.21 6.31 6.22
N ALA A 116 10.46 5.92 5.94
CA ALA A 116 10.91 4.54 6.10
C ALA A 116 10.82 4.05 7.56
N ALA A 117 10.64 4.94 8.54
CA ALA A 117 10.43 4.56 9.94
C ALA A 117 9.13 3.78 10.18
N SER A 118 8.17 3.85 9.27
CA SER A 118 6.89 3.12 9.37
C SER A 118 6.92 1.71 8.74
N MET A 119 8.04 1.30 8.15
CA MET A 119 8.20 -0.04 7.58
C MET A 119 9.32 -0.81 8.27
N GLN A 120 9.27 -2.13 8.19
CA GLN A 120 10.28 -3.01 8.78
C GLN A 120 10.98 -3.86 7.72
N VAL A 121 12.30 -3.99 7.90
CA VAL A 121 13.14 -4.95 7.19
C VAL A 121 14.18 -5.43 8.19
N LYS A 122 13.97 -6.61 8.77
CA LYS A 122 14.86 -7.16 9.81
C LYS A 122 15.89 -8.13 9.26
N GLY A 123 15.63 -8.71 8.09
CA GLY A 123 16.44 -9.79 7.54
C GLY A 123 16.17 -11.15 8.19
N ASP A 124 15.19 -11.22 9.09
CA ASP A 124 14.63 -12.45 9.62
C ASP A 124 13.36 -12.78 8.87
N PRO A 125 13.31 -13.89 8.12
CA PRO A 125 12.18 -14.18 7.27
C PRO A 125 10.87 -14.42 8.02
N ILE A 126 10.91 -14.87 9.27
CA ILE A 126 9.70 -15.05 10.09
C ILE A 126 9.19 -13.70 10.57
N ALA A 127 10.08 -12.85 11.08
CA ALA A 127 9.72 -11.50 11.53
C ALA A 127 9.17 -10.65 10.38
N ASP A 128 9.84 -10.70 9.21
CA ASP A 128 9.47 -9.91 8.05
C ASP A 128 8.11 -10.36 7.49
N LEU A 129 7.88 -11.66 7.28
CA LEU A 129 6.57 -12.17 6.81
C LEU A 129 5.43 -11.96 7.82
N ALA A 130 5.71 -12.01 9.11
CA ALA A 130 4.70 -11.73 10.14
C ALA A 130 4.30 -10.24 10.15
N GLU A 131 5.26 -9.35 9.92
CA GLU A 131 5.01 -7.91 9.76
C GLU A 131 4.20 -7.63 8.50
N ASP A 132 4.49 -8.34 7.39
CA ASP A 132 3.77 -8.20 6.12
C ASP A 132 2.29 -8.55 6.27
N LEU A 133 1.96 -9.63 6.98
CA LEU A 133 0.56 -9.94 7.34
C LEU A 133 -0.14 -8.78 8.06
N GLY A 134 0.55 -8.17 9.01
CA GLY A 134 0.05 -7.02 9.74
C GLY A 134 -0.10 -5.79 8.84
N ALA A 135 0.82 -5.58 7.90
CA ALA A 135 0.80 -4.48 6.95
C ALA A 135 -0.44 -4.55 6.04
N GLU A 136 -0.70 -5.71 5.43
CA GLU A 136 -1.88 -5.93 4.58
C GLU A 136 -3.20 -5.70 5.32
N GLN A 137 -3.30 -6.17 6.56
CA GLN A 137 -4.51 -5.94 7.35
C GLN A 137 -4.72 -4.46 7.70
N LYS A 138 -3.66 -3.71 7.97
CA LYS A 138 -3.74 -2.27 8.23
C LYS A 138 -4.15 -1.50 6.97
N ALA A 139 -3.58 -1.83 5.82
CA ALA A 139 -3.97 -1.26 4.53
C ALA A 139 -5.45 -1.56 4.22
N ARG A 140 -5.89 -2.81 4.37
CA ARG A 140 -7.30 -3.20 4.21
C ARG A 140 -8.24 -2.39 5.11
N VAL A 141 -7.88 -2.21 6.40
CA VAL A 141 -8.69 -1.40 7.34
C VAL A 141 -8.75 0.06 6.89
N THR A 142 -7.66 0.60 6.36
CA THR A 142 -7.63 1.97 5.84
C THR A 142 -8.56 2.10 4.62
N TYR A 143 -8.58 1.14 3.71
CA TYR A 143 -9.56 1.10 2.61
C TYR A 143 -10.99 0.99 3.11
N ASP A 144 -11.27 0.14 4.11
CA ASP A 144 -12.60 0.06 4.74
C ASP A 144 -13.03 1.42 5.32
N ASN A 145 -12.11 2.16 5.94
CA ASN A 145 -12.40 3.49 6.49
C ASN A 145 -12.68 4.52 5.40
N ILE A 146 -11.95 4.47 4.28
CA ILE A 146 -12.22 5.32 3.11
C ILE A 146 -13.62 5.04 2.56
N LEU A 147 -13.99 3.76 2.39
CA LEU A 147 -15.32 3.37 1.92
C LEU A 147 -16.47 3.83 2.83
N ARG A 148 -16.23 3.94 4.16
CA ARG A 148 -17.22 4.49 5.10
C ARG A 148 -17.41 6.00 4.97
N LEU A 149 -16.43 6.71 4.42
CA LEU A 149 -16.43 8.16 4.29
C LEU A 149 -16.77 8.63 2.87
N SER A 150 -16.75 7.72 1.91
CA SER A 150 -17.01 8.01 0.50
C SER A 150 -18.41 7.54 0.08
N ASP A 151 -19.14 8.43 -0.53
CA ASP A 151 -20.43 8.17 -1.20
C ASP A 151 -20.33 8.20 -2.74
N ASP A 152 -19.12 8.43 -3.27
CA ASP A 152 -18.85 8.48 -4.71
C ASP A 152 -18.70 7.05 -5.27
N PRO A 153 -19.60 6.61 -6.18
CA PRO A 153 -19.56 5.26 -6.73
C PRO A 153 -18.30 4.99 -7.56
N ASP A 154 -17.78 5.98 -8.29
CA ASP A 154 -16.59 5.84 -9.13
C ASP A 154 -15.33 5.63 -8.30
N VAL A 155 -15.23 6.35 -7.18
CA VAL A 155 -14.17 6.17 -6.18
C VAL A 155 -14.32 4.82 -5.50
N ASN A 156 -15.53 4.48 -5.05
CA ASN A 156 -15.78 3.26 -4.29
C ASN A 156 -15.52 2.00 -5.11
N ASP A 157 -15.72 2.02 -6.41
CA ASP A 157 -15.43 0.89 -7.29
C ASP A 157 -13.94 0.54 -7.26
N VAL A 158 -13.08 1.53 -7.46
CA VAL A 158 -11.61 1.35 -7.45
C VAL A 158 -11.09 0.97 -6.05
N ILE A 159 -11.60 1.64 -5.00
CA ILE A 159 -11.18 1.35 -3.61
C ILE A 159 -11.57 -0.08 -3.20
N LYS A 160 -12.74 -0.59 -3.65
CA LYS A 160 -13.12 -1.99 -3.42
C LYS A 160 -12.16 -2.97 -4.10
N PHE A 161 -11.75 -2.68 -5.34
CA PHE A 161 -10.76 -3.50 -6.02
C PHE A 161 -9.45 -3.56 -5.23
N LEU A 162 -8.87 -2.42 -4.85
CA LEU A 162 -7.64 -2.36 -4.06
C LEU A 162 -7.79 -3.13 -2.73
N ARG A 163 -8.88 -2.88 -2.00
CA ARG A 163 -9.19 -3.60 -0.76
C ARG A 163 -9.22 -5.13 -0.93
N GLU A 164 -9.75 -5.64 -2.02
CA GLU A 164 -9.78 -7.09 -2.31
C GLU A 164 -8.36 -7.63 -2.57
N ARG A 165 -7.47 -6.81 -3.13
CA ARG A 165 -6.07 -7.21 -3.31
C ARG A 165 -5.34 -7.39 -1.99
N GLU A 166 -5.57 -6.50 -1.01
CA GLU A 166 -5.02 -6.64 0.35
C GLU A 166 -5.40 -7.98 1.01
N ILE A 167 -6.63 -8.46 0.77
CA ILE A 167 -7.09 -9.76 1.28
C ILE A 167 -6.31 -10.89 0.61
N VAL A 168 -6.08 -10.81 -0.69
CA VAL A 168 -5.30 -11.81 -1.43
C VAL A 168 -3.83 -11.81 -0.98
N HIS A 169 -3.22 -10.64 -0.81
CA HIS A 169 -1.84 -10.53 -0.34
C HIS A 169 -1.68 -11.07 1.08
N PHE A 170 -2.60 -10.74 1.99
CA PHE A 170 -2.63 -11.30 3.34
C PHE A 170 -2.65 -12.83 3.31
N GLN A 171 -3.52 -13.44 2.48
CA GLN A 171 -3.57 -14.89 2.33
C GLN A 171 -2.24 -15.45 1.84
N ARG A 172 -1.65 -14.85 0.80
CA ARG A 172 -0.37 -15.30 0.23
C ARG A 172 0.78 -15.21 1.23
N PHE A 173 0.84 -14.15 2.05
CA PHE A 173 1.83 -14.08 3.14
C PHE A 173 1.61 -15.12 4.23
N GLY A 174 0.36 -15.45 4.54
CA GLY A 174 0.02 -16.55 5.45
C GLY A 174 0.51 -17.91 4.92
N GLU A 175 0.30 -18.18 3.65
CA GLU A 175 0.81 -19.37 2.95
C GLU A 175 2.35 -19.40 2.92
N ALA A 176 2.99 -18.22 2.76
CA ALA A 176 4.45 -18.08 2.79
C ALA A 176 5.04 -18.45 4.17
N ILE A 177 4.41 -18.03 5.27
CA ILE A 177 4.82 -18.43 6.63
C ILE A 177 4.68 -19.94 6.81
N GLN A 178 3.59 -20.54 6.32
CA GLN A 178 3.40 -21.98 6.38
C GLN A 178 4.49 -22.73 5.60
N LEU A 179 4.77 -22.32 4.38
CA LEU A 179 5.85 -22.86 3.55
C LEU A 179 7.22 -22.76 4.24
N LEU A 180 7.51 -21.60 4.82
CA LEU A 180 8.76 -21.36 5.54
C LEU A 180 8.92 -22.34 6.72
N ARG A 181 7.88 -22.49 7.53
CA ARG A 181 7.86 -23.43 8.67
C ARG A 181 8.11 -24.87 8.24
N GLU A 182 7.46 -25.30 7.18
CA GLU A 182 7.61 -26.67 6.64
C GLU A 182 9.03 -26.90 6.13
N LYS A 183 9.58 -25.98 5.33
CA LYS A 183 10.94 -26.10 4.77
C LYS A 183 12.03 -26.07 5.84
N LEU A 184 11.85 -25.31 6.90
CA LEU A 184 12.79 -25.25 8.02
C LEU A 184 12.53 -26.35 9.06
N ASN A 185 11.51 -27.21 8.88
CA ASN A 185 11.10 -28.21 9.85
C ASN A 185 10.87 -27.65 11.26
N GLN A 186 10.34 -26.44 11.35
CA GLN A 186 10.11 -25.74 12.60
C GLN A 186 8.70 -26.00 13.15
N LYS A 187 8.66 -26.35 14.43
CA LYS A 187 7.39 -26.50 15.16
C LYS A 187 6.88 -25.16 15.73
N ASN A 188 7.77 -24.20 15.89
CA ASN A 188 7.50 -22.90 16.49
C ASN A 188 8.31 -21.81 15.79
N VAL A 189 7.70 -20.66 15.54
CA VAL A 189 8.29 -19.53 14.80
C VAL A 189 8.85 -18.41 15.71
N TYR A 190 8.82 -18.58 17.04
CA TYR A 190 9.01 -17.45 17.97
C TYR A 190 10.44 -17.21 18.43
N TYR A 191 11.35 -18.17 18.33
CA TYR A 191 12.66 -18.08 18.97
C TYR A 191 13.82 -18.60 18.13
N MET A 192 13.66 -18.58 16.83
CA MET A 192 14.71 -19.01 15.92
C MET A 192 14.86 -18.00 14.80
N ASN A 193 16.05 -17.63 14.48
CA ASN A 193 16.36 -16.80 13.31
C ASN A 193 17.00 -17.68 12.23
N PRO A 194 16.24 -18.22 11.28
CA PRO A 194 16.77 -19.12 10.25
C PRO A 194 17.75 -18.42 9.30
N ALA A 195 17.77 -17.10 9.24
CA ALA A 195 18.72 -16.36 8.43
C ALA A 195 20.15 -16.35 9.02
N MET A 196 20.26 -16.60 10.32
CA MET A 196 21.55 -16.63 11.04
C MET A 196 22.02 -18.04 11.40
N ASP A 197 21.09 -19.00 11.45
CA ASP A 197 21.32 -20.35 11.98
C ASP A 197 21.43 -21.42 10.87
N LEU A 198 21.60 -21.01 9.61
CA LEU A 198 21.81 -21.86 8.44
C LEU A 198 23.29 -22.07 8.14
#